data_1dfdbb9e8ad87927e1592f36c6de21c2
#
_entry.id   1dfdbb9e8ad87927e1592f36c6de21c2
#
_cell.length_a   1.000
_cell.length_b   1.000
_cell.length_c   1.000
_cell.angle_alpha   90.00
_cell.angle_beta   90.00
_cell.angle_gamma   90.00
#
_symmetry.space_group_name_H-M   'P 1'
#
loop_
_entity.id
_entity.type
_entity.pdbx_description
1 polymer ?
#
loop_
_entity_poly.entity_id
_entity_poly.type
_entity_poly.pdbx_seq_one_letter_code
_entity_poly.pdbx_strand_id
1 'polypeptide(L)'
;MEGGGQGSWSENILDYFLNIKQIKTRDGAEIIWYHRANSKLQMREAIKSNVHMIEADVLGKKDGEPIMAHPPETSSDNTLKEWLTEIQTTNKGVKLDFKSLEAVNPSMKILGDTKLKQPVWINADILPGPNGSNCVIDAKGFLSTVTSFFPDVTLSLGWTTGWTALKCSKGYSSAMVQEMAAICSDLTQPITFPVRAVFVRQSISELQWLLQQSNRYTLTIWTGKHDNYSVQDLLVIRESFDKSRVFYDISGSQDLEFRKAIGL
;
A
#
# COMPACT_ATOMS: atom_id res chain seq x y z
N MET A 1 -5.94 -31.02 3.92
CA MET A 1 -4.72 -30.27 4.28
C MET A 1 -5.05 -28.82 4.16
N GLU A 2 -5.26 -28.23 5.31
CA GLU A 2 -5.78 -26.87 5.41
C GLU A 2 -4.67 -25.86 5.12
N GLY A 3 -4.79 -25.17 4.00
CA GLY A 3 -3.99 -24.00 3.71
C GLY A 3 -4.41 -22.84 4.60
N GLY A 4 -4.23 -22.99 5.92
CA GLY A 4 -4.64 -21.97 6.87
C GLY A 4 -3.88 -20.67 6.67
N GLY A 5 -4.56 -19.57 6.42
CA GLY A 5 -4.04 -18.21 6.50
C GLY A 5 -3.76 -17.53 5.17
N GLN A 6 -3.36 -18.26 4.11
CA GLN A 6 -3.00 -17.62 2.81
C GLN A 6 -4.22 -17.16 2.01
N GLY A 7 -5.39 -17.77 2.17
CA GLY A 7 -6.62 -17.38 1.48
C GLY A 7 -7.09 -15.96 1.82
N SER A 8 -6.84 -15.48 3.06
CA SER A 8 -7.21 -14.13 3.48
C SER A 8 -6.33 -13.03 2.85
N TRP A 9 -5.17 -13.37 2.29
CA TRP A 9 -4.23 -12.40 1.72
C TRP A 9 -4.65 -11.94 0.31
N SER A 10 -5.43 -12.74 -0.42
CA SER A 10 -6.04 -12.34 -1.69
C SER A 10 -7.46 -11.82 -1.51
N GLU A 11 -8.05 -11.96 -0.35
CA GLU A 11 -9.38 -11.43 -0.05
C GLU A 11 -9.35 -9.90 -0.09
N ASN A 12 -10.41 -9.32 -0.68
CA ASN A 12 -10.59 -7.86 -0.63
C ASN A 12 -10.73 -7.43 0.82
N ILE A 13 -9.95 -6.43 1.23
CA ILE A 13 -9.96 -5.98 2.63
C ILE A 13 -11.32 -5.44 3.08
N LEU A 14 -12.14 -4.92 2.15
CA LEU A 14 -13.50 -4.51 2.50
C LEU A 14 -14.33 -5.70 2.95
N ASP A 15 -14.23 -6.84 2.26
CA ASP A 15 -14.93 -8.06 2.65
C ASP A 15 -14.42 -8.60 3.98
N TYR A 16 -13.10 -8.57 4.19
CA TYR A 16 -12.52 -8.98 5.46
C TYR A 16 -13.05 -8.16 6.64
N PHE A 17 -12.99 -6.81 6.53
CA PHE A 17 -13.43 -5.95 7.62
C PHE A 17 -14.96 -5.90 7.78
N LEU A 18 -15.72 -6.13 6.71
CA LEU A 18 -17.17 -6.34 6.81
C LEU A 18 -17.49 -7.62 7.61
N ASN A 19 -16.78 -8.70 7.31
CA ASN A 19 -17.00 -10.00 7.97
C ASN A 19 -16.72 -9.95 9.47
N ILE A 20 -15.72 -9.20 9.90
CA ILE A 20 -15.43 -9.02 11.33
C ILE A 20 -16.12 -7.79 11.93
N LYS A 21 -17.05 -7.18 11.19
CA LYS A 21 -17.93 -6.08 11.63
C LYS A 21 -17.19 -4.82 12.07
N GLN A 22 -16.06 -4.52 11.44
CA GLN A 22 -15.30 -3.30 11.72
C GLN A 22 -15.61 -2.16 10.76
N ILE A 23 -16.22 -2.45 9.62
CA ILE A 23 -16.79 -1.44 8.71
C ILE A 23 -18.23 -1.82 8.38
N LYS A 24 -19.00 -0.88 7.82
CA LYS A 24 -20.45 -1.04 7.59
C LYS A 24 -20.81 -1.19 6.12
N THR A 25 -20.01 -0.67 5.21
CA THR A 25 -20.29 -0.67 3.77
C THR A 25 -19.03 -1.00 2.98
N ARG A 26 -19.21 -1.35 1.70
CA ARG A 26 -18.08 -1.57 0.78
C ARG A 26 -17.55 -0.24 0.25
N ASP A 27 -17.05 0.59 1.13
CA ASP A 27 -16.47 1.89 0.84
C ASP A 27 -15.02 1.92 1.34
N GLY A 28 -14.06 2.06 0.42
CA GLY A 28 -12.65 2.09 0.76
C GLY A 28 -12.26 3.22 1.71
N ALA A 29 -13.06 4.30 1.77
CA ALA A 29 -12.82 5.39 2.70
C ALA A 29 -13.11 5.00 4.17
N GLU A 30 -13.84 3.92 4.43
CA GLU A 30 -14.03 3.44 5.79
C GLU A 30 -12.77 2.81 6.40
N ILE A 31 -11.81 2.40 5.55
CA ILE A 31 -10.55 1.81 6.01
C ILE A 31 -9.64 2.92 6.51
N ILE A 32 -9.26 2.83 7.78
CA ILE A 32 -8.35 3.77 8.45
C ILE A 32 -6.96 3.18 8.48
N TRP A 33 -5.96 4.00 8.13
CA TRP A 33 -4.58 3.58 7.98
C TRP A 33 -3.69 4.16 9.08
N TYR A 34 -2.71 3.38 9.50
CA TYR A 34 -1.54 3.89 10.24
C TYR A 34 -0.35 3.81 9.28
N HIS A 35 0.21 4.97 8.95
CA HIS A 35 1.32 5.09 8.00
C HIS A 35 2.67 5.07 8.74
N ARG A 36 3.61 4.27 8.23
CA ARG A 36 4.99 4.21 8.71
C ARG A 36 5.12 3.81 10.19
N ALA A 37 4.53 2.67 10.54
CA ALA A 37 4.63 2.09 11.88
C ALA A 37 5.95 1.31 12.05
N ASN A 38 7.11 1.97 11.88
CA ASN A 38 8.39 1.28 11.80
C ASN A 38 9.02 0.99 13.15
N SER A 39 9.06 1.97 14.06
CA SER A 39 9.64 1.76 15.39
C SER A 39 8.71 0.90 16.26
N LYS A 40 9.27 0.31 17.31
CA LYS A 40 8.45 -0.42 18.29
C LYS A 40 7.38 0.48 18.91
N LEU A 41 7.73 1.74 19.19
CA LEU A 41 6.77 2.70 19.73
C LEU A 41 5.62 2.95 18.78
N GLN A 42 5.91 3.24 17.50
CA GLN A 42 4.90 3.50 16.48
C GLN A 42 4.07 2.25 16.19
N MET A 43 4.68 1.09 16.11
CA MET A 43 3.98 -0.19 15.93
C MET A 43 2.99 -0.43 17.07
N ARG A 44 3.40 -0.24 18.31
CA ARG A 44 2.53 -0.44 19.49
C ARG A 44 1.41 0.59 19.54
N GLU A 45 1.68 1.82 19.14
CA GLU A 45 0.66 2.85 18.98
C GLU A 45 -0.38 2.43 17.94
N ALA A 46 0.05 1.93 16.79
CA ALA A 46 -0.84 1.44 15.74
C ALA A 46 -1.70 0.28 16.23
N ILE A 47 -1.10 -0.68 16.92
CA ILE A 47 -1.81 -1.85 17.48
C ILE A 47 -2.92 -1.44 18.45
N LYS A 48 -2.68 -0.41 19.26
CA LYS A 48 -3.64 0.09 20.26
C LYS A 48 -4.70 1.02 19.67
N SER A 49 -4.49 1.51 18.46
CA SER A 49 -5.40 2.45 17.81
C SER A 49 -6.59 1.73 17.16
N ASN A 50 -7.50 2.52 16.59
CA ASN A 50 -8.66 2.01 15.87
C ASN A 50 -8.43 1.82 14.37
N VAL A 51 -7.17 1.86 13.91
CA VAL A 51 -6.87 1.67 12.49
C VAL A 51 -7.18 0.24 12.03
N HIS A 52 -7.50 0.10 10.76
CA HIS A 52 -7.75 -1.21 10.13
C HIS A 52 -6.48 -1.78 9.52
N MET A 53 -5.69 -0.95 8.84
CA MET A 53 -4.47 -1.35 8.14
C MET A 53 -3.26 -0.64 8.72
N ILE A 54 -2.18 -1.38 8.91
CA ILE A 54 -0.90 -0.85 9.39
C ILE A 54 0.13 -0.99 8.28
N GLU A 55 0.71 0.15 7.88
CA GLU A 55 1.75 0.19 6.86
C GLU A 55 3.10 0.43 7.53
N ALA A 56 4.14 -0.28 7.03
CA ALA A 56 5.50 -0.09 7.47
C ALA A 56 6.49 -0.38 6.34
N ASP A 57 7.68 0.20 6.45
CA ASP A 57 8.75 0.07 5.46
C ASP A 57 9.73 -1.02 5.84
N VAL A 58 10.17 -1.81 4.86
CA VAL A 58 11.13 -2.90 5.06
C VAL A 58 12.40 -2.61 4.30
N LEU A 59 13.52 -2.65 5.00
CA LEU A 59 14.87 -2.53 4.45
C LEU A 59 15.67 -3.81 4.66
N GLY A 60 16.52 -4.14 3.69
CA GLY A 60 17.55 -5.14 3.86
C GLY A 60 18.68 -4.60 4.71
N LYS A 61 19.16 -5.40 5.64
CA LYS A 61 20.34 -5.11 6.45
C LYS A 61 21.54 -5.84 5.86
N LYS A 62 22.74 -5.34 6.11
CA LYS A 62 23.99 -5.89 5.59
C LYS A 62 24.18 -7.39 5.87
N ASP A 63 23.64 -7.89 6.97
CA ASP A 63 23.64 -9.31 7.34
C ASP A 63 22.45 -10.10 6.79
N GLY A 64 21.61 -9.45 5.99
CA GLY A 64 20.43 -10.08 5.37
C GLY A 64 19.17 -10.10 6.20
N GLU A 65 19.20 -9.65 7.45
CA GLU A 65 18.02 -9.57 8.31
C GLU A 65 17.17 -8.34 7.96
N PRO A 66 15.87 -8.50 7.57
CA PRO A 66 15.00 -7.37 7.30
C PRO A 66 14.70 -6.58 8.57
N ILE A 67 14.78 -5.25 8.43
CA ILE A 67 14.45 -4.30 9.51
C ILE A 67 13.35 -3.36 9.08
N MET A 68 12.61 -2.80 10.04
CA MET A 68 11.54 -1.84 9.80
C MET A 68 12.12 -0.43 9.85
N ALA A 69 12.44 0.09 8.66
CA ALA A 69 13.06 1.40 8.51
C ALA A 69 12.78 1.99 7.14
N HIS A 70 12.74 3.31 7.06
CA HIS A 70 12.61 4.07 5.81
C HIS A 70 13.94 4.77 5.51
N PRO A 71 14.45 4.72 4.27
CA PRO A 71 15.65 5.48 3.91
C PRO A 71 15.50 6.97 4.25
N PRO A 72 16.52 7.67 4.70
CA PRO A 72 17.94 7.26 4.78
C PRO A 72 18.35 6.48 6.05
N GLU A 73 17.41 6.09 6.90
CA GLU A 73 17.72 5.28 8.07
C GLU A 73 18.33 3.95 7.65
N THR A 74 19.33 3.50 8.39
CA THR A 74 20.05 2.24 8.14
C THR A 74 19.95 1.26 9.29
N SER A 75 19.28 1.66 10.38
CA SER A 75 19.08 0.83 11.56
C SER A 75 17.69 1.04 12.11
N SER A 76 17.23 0.10 12.92
CA SER A 76 15.92 0.14 13.56
C SER A 76 15.97 -0.61 14.88
N ASP A 77 15.13 -0.23 15.81
CA ASP A 77 14.89 -1.00 17.04
C ASP A 77 13.95 -2.19 16.80
N ASN A 78 13.50 -2.40 15.54
CA ASN A 78 12.44 -3.33 15.21
C ASN A 78 12.79 -4.11 13.95
N THR A 79 12.95 -5.44 14.06
CA THR A 79 13.09 -6.30 12.90
C THR A 79 11.72 -6.66 12.34
N LEU A 80 11.66 -7.10 11.08
CA LEU A 80 10.41 -7.60 10.50
C LEU A 80 9.83 -8.75 11.33
N LYS A 81 10.67 -9.66 11.79
CA LYS A 81 10.23 -10.80 12.62
C LYS A 81 9.59 -10.34 13.91
N GLU A 82 10.20 -9.38 14.61
CA GLU A 82 9.64 -8.81 15.84
C GLU A 82 8.33 -8.09 15.56
N TRP A 83 8.29 -7.30 14.47
CA TRP A 83 7.11 -6.57 14.05
C TRP A 83 5.94 -7.51 13.76
N LEU A 84 6.14 -8.54 12.96
CA LEU A 84 5.11 -9.51 12.61
C LEU A 84 4.62 -10.31 13.83
N THR A 85 5.51 -10.63 14.76
CA THR A 85 5.15 -11.35 15.99
C THR A 85 4.14 -10.57 16.83
N GLU A 86 4.30 -9.25 16.94
CA GLU A 86 3.33 -8.43 17.68
C GLU A 86 2.05 -8.17 16.87
N ILE A 87 2.16 -7.90 15.57
CA ILE A 87 1.01 -7.67 14.69
C ILE A 87 0.11 -8.93 14.61
N GLN A 88 0.68 -10.09 14.64
CA GLN A 88 -0.03 -11.36 14.59
C GLN A 88 -1.10 -11.50 15.69
N THR A 89 -0.93 -10.81 16.81
CA THR A 89 -1.88 -10.84 17.93
C THR A 89 -3.14 -10.02 17.67
N THR A 90 -3.22 -9.34 16.54
CA THR A 90 -4.32 -8.44 16.18
C THR A 90 -5.11 -8.97 14.99
N ASN A 91 -6.25 -8.34 14.69
CA ASN A 91 -7.02 -8.54 13.45
C ASN A 91 -6.74 -7.46 12.40
N LYS A 92 -5.76 -6.60 12.64
CA LYS A 92 -5.42 -5.51 11.72
C LYS A 92 -4.66 -6.06 10.52
N GLY A 93 -4.98 -5.55 9.33
CA GLY A 93 -4.25 -5.90 8.13
C GLY A 93 -2.90 -5.20 8.07
N VAL A 94 -2.01 -5.71 7.23
CA VAL A 94 -0.66 -5.16 7.08
C VAL A 94 -0.35 -4.84 5.63
N LYS A 95 0.44 -3.77 5.45
CA LYS A 95 1.04 -3.41 4.16
C LYS A 95 2.52 -3.22 4.40
N LEU A 96 3.33 -4.04 3.72
CA LEU A 96 4.78 -3.99 3.80
C LEU A 96 5.34 -3.32 2.54
N ASP A 97 5.98 -2.18 2.72
CA ASP A 97 6.58 -1.40 1.64
C ASP A 97 8.08 -1.70 1.55
N PHE A 98 8.48 -2.47 0.52
CA PHE A 98 9.85 -2.89 0.34
C PHE A 98 10.69 -1.79 -0.30
N LYS A 99 11.68 -1.30 0.44
CA LYS A 99 12.60 -0.24 0.02
C LYS A 99 13.88 -0.78 -0.60
N SER A 100 14.13 -2.09 -0.50
CA SER A 100 15.26 -2.75 -1.17
C SER A 100 14.86 -4.14 -1.66
N LEU A 101 15.33 -4.51 -2.84
CA LEU A 101 15.04 -5.84 -3.43
C LEU A 101 15.64 -6.96 -2.60
N GLU A 102 16.83 -6.75 -2.02
CA GLU A 102 17.52 -7.75 -1.20
C GLU A 102 16.73 -8.17 0.05
N ALA A 103 15.82 -7.29 0.53
CA ALA A 103 14.98 -7.61 1.68
C ALA A 103 13.84 -8.56 1.35
N VAL A 104 13.46 -8.72 0.09
CA VAL A 104 12.22 -9.40 -0.30
C VAL A 104 12.27 -10.88 0.00
N ASN A 105 13.29 -11.60 -0.47
CA ASN A 105 13.39 -13.04 -0.28
C ASN A 105 13.42 -13.45 1.20
N PRO A 106 14.30 -12.89 2.06
CA PRO A 106 14.27 -13.23 3.48
C PRO A 106 12.98 -12.85 4.17
N SER A 107 12.33 -11.75 3.74
CA SER A 107 11.05 -11.33 4.29
C SER A 107 9.92 -12.30 3.97
N MET A 108 9.90 -12.84 2.75
CA MET A 108 8.88 -13.83 2.37
C MET A 108 9.01 -15.11 3.21
N LYS A 109 10.21 -15.53 3.53
CA LYS A 109 10.44 -16.67 4.43
C LYS A 109 9.89 -16.40 5.83
N ILE A 110 10.15 -15.21 6.36
CA ILE A 110 9.65 -14.81 7.69
C ILE A 110 8.13 -14.75 7.69
N LEU A 111 7.50 -14.19 6.65
CA LEU A 111 6.04 -14.15 6.50
C LEU A 111 5.45 -15.56 6.49
N GLY A 112 6.07 -16.49 5.77
CA GLY A 112 5.61 -17.87 5.70
C GLY A 112 5.64 -18.55 7.07
N ASP A 113 6.66 -18.28 7.85
CA ASP A 113 6.81 -18.84 9.21
C ASP A 113 5.83 -18.22 10.21
N THR A 114 5.47 -16.96 10.02
CA THR A 114 4.56 -16.25 10.95
C THR A 114 3.10 -16.68 10.79
N LYS A 115 2.68 -17.08 9.61
CA LYS A 115 1.33 -17.57 9.31
C LYS A 115 0.22 -16.58 9.70
N LEU A 116 0.34 -15.33 9.25
CA LEU A 116 -0.67 -14.31 9.49
C LEU A 116 -2.01 -14.70 8.87
N LYS A 117 -3.09 -14.48 9.61
CA LYS A 117 -4.47 -14.74 9.15
C LYS A 117 -5.14 -13.46 8.62
N GLN A 118 -4.66 -12.31 9.02
CA GLN A 118 -5.15 -11.00 8.57
C GLN A 118 -4.65 -10.69 7.16
N PRO A 119 -5.27 -9.72 6.46
CA PRO A 119 -4.82 -9.34 5.13
C PRO A 119 -3.38 -8.86 5.12
N VAL A 120 -2.66 -9.23 4.06
CA VAL A 120 -1.26 -8.82 3.83
C VAL A 120 -1.14 -8.26 2.42
N TRP A 121 -0.69 -7.02 2.31
CA TRP A 121 -0.35 -6.37 1.07
C TRP A 121 1.17 -6.24 0.96
N ILE A 122 1.72 -6.63 -0.17
CA ILE A 122 3.15 -6.55 -0.45
C ILE A 122 3.38 -5.45 -1.48
N ASN A 123 4.08 -4.39 -1.08
CA ASN A 123 4.24 -3.16 -1.85
C ASN A 123 5.68 -2.93 -2.28
N ALA A 124 5.86 -2.46 -3.50
CA ALA A 124 7.10 -1.85 -3.98
C ALA A 124 6.81 -0.82 -5.07
N ASP A 125 7.65 0.22 -5.13
CA ASP A 125 7.64 1.17 -6.24
C ASP A 125 8.50 0.61 -7.36
N ILE A 126 7.87 0.20 -8.45
CA ILE A 126 8.51 -0.56 -9.53
C ILE A 126 8.75 0.24 -10.81
N LEU A 127 8.17 1.43 -10.92
CA LEU A 127 8.31 2.31 -12.09
C LEU A 127 8.55 3.75 -11.67
N PRO A 128 9.26 4.55 -12.49
CA PRO A 128 9.31 5.99 -12.28
C PRO A 128 7.95 6.63 -12.57
N GLY A 129 7.49 7.49 -11.68
CA GLY A 129 6.25 8.23 -11.82
C GLY A 129 6.46 9.74 -11.83
N PRO A 130 5.42 10.53 -11.54
CA PRO A 130 5.50 12.00 -11.59
C PRO A 130 6.62 12.55 -10.72
N ASN A 131 7.59 13.23 -11.35
CA ASN A 131 8.79 13.78 -10.71
C ASN A 131 9.59 12.75 -9.91
N GLY A 132 9.38 11.47 -10.16
CA GLY A 132 10.04 10.39 -9.44
C GLY A 132 11.47 10.13 -9.91
N SER A 133 12.24 9.48 -9.06
CA SER A 133 13.58 9.02 -9.38
C SER A 133 13.53 7.70 -10.17
N ASN A 134 14.66 7.35 -10.79
CA ASN A 134 14.84 6.04 -11.42
C ASN A 134 15.30 4.96 -10.44
N CYS A 135 15.39 5.27 -9.14
CA CYS A 135 15.72 4.31 -8.09
C CYS A 135 14.49 3.48 -7.74
N VAL A 136 14.13 2.57 -8.63
CA VAL A 136 12.97 1.69 -8.47
C VAL A 136 13.42 0.30 -8.00
N ILE A 137 12.47 -0.45 -7.43
CA ILE A 137 12.65 -1.87 -7.17
C ILE A 137 12.44 -2.62 -8.50
N ASP A 138 13.35 -3.52 -8.85
CA ASP A 138 13.23 -4.28 -10.09
C ASP A 138 11.92 -5.09 -10.11
N ALA A 139 11.04 -4.76 -11.05
CA ALA A 139 9.69 -5.32 -11.12
C ALA A 139 9.72 -6.85 -11.28
N LYS A 140 10.53 -7.35 -12.20
CA LYS A 140 10.61 -8.78 -12.50
C LYS A 140 11.13 -9.56 -11.30
N GLY A 141 12.20 -9.09 -10.67
CA GLY A 141 12.78 -9.71 -9.49
C GLY A 141 11.82 -9.72 -8.31
N PHE A 142 11.16 -8.60 -8.07
CA PHE A 142 10.17 -8.45 -7.01
C PHE A 142 8.98 -9.39 -7.23
N LEU A 143 8.33 -9.31 -8.38
CA LEU A 143 7.13 -10.08 -8.69
C LEU A 143 7.41 -11.59 -8.70
N SER A 144 8.51 -12.03 -9.33
CA SER A 144 8.84 -13.46 -9.36
C SER A 144 9.10 -14.02 -7.97
N THR A 145 9.79 -13.26 -7.10
CA THR A 145 10.05 -13.70 -5.74
C THR A 145 8.76 -13.77 -4.92
N VAL A 146 7.98 -12.69 -4.90
CA VAL A 146 6.76 -12.60 -4.08
C VAL A 146 5.73 -13.65 -4.52
N THR A 147 5.46 -13.77 -5.81
CA THR A 147 4.44 -14.69 -6.33
C THR A 147 4.85 -16.15 -6.27
N SER A 148 6.16 -16.44 -6.24
CA SER A 148 6.67 -17.80 -6.00
C SER A 148 6.37 -18.27 -4.58
N PHE A 149 6.52 -17.39 -3.60
CA PHE A 149 6.21 -17.71 -2.20
C PHE A 149 4.70 -17.68 -1.94
N PHE A 150 4.00 -16.67 -2.46
CA PHE A 150 2.58 -16.44 -2.15
C PHE A 150 1.81 -16.11 -3.43
N PRO A 151 1.39 -17.12 -4.21
CA PRO A 151 0.64 -16.87 -5.45
C PRO A 151 -0.72 -16.21 -5.21
N ASP A 152 -1.26 -16.26 -3.99
CA ASP A 152 -2.56 -15.69 -3.64
C ASP A 152 -2.45 -14.41 -2.79
N VAL A 153 -1.33 -13.71 -2.84
CA VAL A 153 -1.15 -12.45 -2.12
C VAL A 153 -1.81 -11.28 -2.85
N THR A 154 -2.14 -10.22 -2.14
CA THR A 154 -2.49 -8.92 -2.75
C THR A 154 -1.21 -8.12 -2.99
N LEU A 155 -1.02 -7.69 -4.24
CA LEU A 155 0.12 -6.88 -4.66
C LEU A 155 -0.24 -5.41 -4.62
N SER A 156 0.69 -4.59 -4.14
CA SER A 156 0.60 -3.13 -4.15
C SER A 156 1.78 -2.60 -4.96
N LEU A 157 1.51 -2.17 -6.20
CA LEU A 157 2.55 -1.83 -7.17
C LEU A 157 2.47 -0.37 -7.52
N GLY A 158 3.50 0.40 -7.17
CA GLY A 158 3.49 1.84 -7.31
C GLY A 158 4.60 2.40 -8.18
N TRP A 159 4.61 3.70 -8.21
CA TRP A 159 5.60 4.53 -8.91
C TRP A 159 6.39 5.34 -7.90
N THR A 160 7.66 5.59 -8.19
CA THR A 160 8.41 6.62 -7.46
C THR A 160 7.81 7.98 -7.81
N THR A 161 7.73 8.88 -6.84
CA THR A 161 7.22 10.24 -7.02
C THR A 161 8.07 11.24 -6.28
N GLY A 162 8.03 12.51 -6.74
CA GLY A 162 8.63 13.63 -6.03
C GLY A 162 7.69 14.82 -6.06
N TRP A 163 7.59 15.54 -4.95
CA TRP A 163 6.79 16.75 -4.88
C TRP A 163 7.53 17.84 -4.13
N THR A 164 7.55 19.03 -4.75
CA THR A 164 7.96 20.27 -4.11
C THR A 164 7.09 21.40 -4.62
N ALA A 165 6.95 22.49 -3.87
CA ALA A 165 6.16 23.66 -4.28
C ALA A 165 6.69 24.31 -5.57
N LEU A 166 7.95 24.07 -5.94
CA LEU A 166 8.61 24.66 -7.09
C LEU A 166 8.57 23.78 -8.35
N LYS A 167 8.10 22.53 -8.23
CA LYS A 167 8.16 21.55 -9.31
C LYS A 167 6.76 21.18 -9.78
N CYS A 168 6.41 21.55 -11.01
CA CYS A 168 5.13 21.18 -11.63
C CYS A 168 5.19 19.79 -12.23
N SER A 169 4.06 19.09 -12.21
CA SER A 169 3.87 17.81 -12.91
C SER A 169 2.48 17.75 -13.51
N LYS A 170 2.39 17.09 -14.66
CA LYS A 170 1.11 16.78 -15.31
C LYS A 170 0.42 15.55 -14.70
N GLY A 171 1.03 14.96 -13.67
CA GLY A 171 0.52 13.76 -13.02
C GLY A 171 0.96 12.47 -13.70
N TYR A 172 0.17 11.42 -13.49
CA TYR A 172 0.43 10.09 -14.09
C TYR A 172 0.04 10.14 -15.57
N SER A 173 1.03 9.97 -16.45
CA SER A 173 0.80 10.03 -17.90
C SER A 173 0.18 8.75 -18.44
N SER A 174 -0.36 8.83 -19.65
CA SER A 174 -0.85 7.65 -20.38
C SER A 174 0.23 6.57 -20.51
N ALA A 175 1.47 6.97 -20.82
CA ALA A 175 2.59 6.03 -20.91
C ALA A 175 2.87 5.32 -19.59
N MET A 176 2.81 6.02 -18.46
CA MET A 176 3.02 5.45 -17.13
C MET A 176 1.98 4.38 -16.79
N VAL A 177 0.70 4.65 -17.02
CA VAL A 177 -0.35 3.68 -16.71
C VAL A 177 -0.37 2.51 -17.68
N GLN A 178 -0.04 2.73 -18.96
CA GLN A 178 0.08 1.66 -19.94
C GLN A 178 1.24 0.71 -19.62
N GLU A 179 2.38 1.25 -19.20
CA GLU A 179 3.53 0.45 -18.80
C GLU A 179 3.20 -0.41 -17.57
N MET A 180 2.53 0.16 -16.58
CA MET A 180 2.07 -0.58 -15.40
C MET A 180 1.09 -1.68 -15.78
N ALA A 181 0.12 -1.37 -16.64
CA ALA A 181 -0.85 -2.36 -17.11
C ALA A 181 -0.17 -3.52 -17.86
N ALA A 182 0.84 -3.22 -18.66
CA ALA A 182 1.60 -4.24 -19.38
C ALA A 182 2.33 -5.19 -18.42
N ILE A 183 2.96 -4.65 -17.38
CA ILE A 183 3.62 -5.47 -16.34
C ILE A 183 2.62 -6.36 -15.63
N CYS A 184 1.41 -5.85 -15.35
CA CYS A 184 0.40 -6.56 -14.57
C CYS A 184 -0.46 -7.52 -15.40
N SER A 185 -0.35 -7.49 -16.72
CA SER A 185 -1.24 -8.25 -17.63
C SER A 185 -1.21 -9.76 -17.41
N ASP A 186 -0.06 -10.31 -17.01
CA ASP A 186 0.11 -11.75 -16.76
C ASP A 186 -0.14 -12.14 -15.30
N LEU A 187 -0.45 -11.17 -14.43
CA LEU A 187 -0.69 -11.42 -13.02
C LEU A 187 -2.16 -11.74 -12.77
N THR A 188 -2.40 -12.68 -11.85
CA THR A 188 -3.76 -13.10 -11.47
C THR A 188 -4.18 -12.57 -10.11
N GLN A 189 -3.24 -12.02 -9.34
CA GLN A 189 -3.46 -11.52 -8.00
C GLN A 189 -4.33 -10.25 -8.02
N PRO A 190 -5.04 -9.95 -6.93
CA PRO A 190 -5.55 -8.61 -6.71
C PRO A 190 -4.39 -7.62 -6.66
N ILE A 191 -4.55 -6.46 -7.31
CA ILE A 191 -3.50 -5.44 -7.37
C ILE A 191 -4.10 -4.09 -7.00
N THR A 192 -3.48 -3.41 -6.05
CA THR A 192 -3.76 -2.00 -5.78
C THR A 192 -2.59 -1.15 -6.28
N PHE A 193 -2.90 0.04 -6.80
CA PHE A 193 -1.91 0.98 -7.29
C PHE A 193 -1.84 2.18 -6.34
N PRO A 194 -0.78 2.30 -5.52
CA PRO A 194 -0.59 3.50 -4.71
C PRO A 194 -0.30 4.69 -5.61
N VAL A 195 -1.09 5.74 -5.45
CA VAL A 195 -0.96 6.98 -6.23
C VAL A 195 -0.99 8.19 -5.31
N ARG A 196 -0.08 9.13 -5.54
CA ARG A 196 0.07 10.30 -4.68
C ARG A 196 -1.01 11.34 -4.99
N ALA A 197 -1.78 11.72 -3.99
CA ALA A 197 -2.98 12.54 -4.14
C ALA A 197 -2.74 13.85 -4.93
N VAL A 198 -1.59 14.52 -4.71
CA VAL A 198 -1.25 15.78 -5.41
C VAL A 198 -1.18 15.65 -6.93
N PHE A 199 -1.05 14.42 -7.45
CA PHE A 199 -0.98 14.15 -8.89
C PHE A 199 -2.24 13.50 -9.45
N VAL A 200 -3.19 13.09 -8.60
CA VAL A 200 -4.33 12.28 -9.04
C VAL A 200 -5.38 13.11 -9.77
N ARG A 201 -5.70 14.30 -9.28
CA ARG A 201 -6.75 15.14 -9.90
C ARG A 201 -6.49 15.42 -11.38
N GLN A 202 -5.25 15.63 -11.77
CA GLN A 202 -4.86 15.83 -13.17
C GLN A 202 -4.67 14.54 -13.96
N SER A 203 -4.86 13.39 -13.33
CA SER A 203 -4.64 12.05 -13.92
C SER A 203 -5.87 11.16 -13.89
N ILE A 204 -7.06 11.73 -13.67
CA ILE A 204 -8.27 10.92 -13.44
C ILE A 204 -8.57 10.02 -14.63
N SER A 205 -8.53 10.53 -15.85
CA SER A 205 -8.83 9.72 -17.04
C SER A 205 -7.83 8.58 -17.23
N GLU A 206 -6.54 8.82 -16.98
CA GLU A 206 -5.48 7.83 -17.08
C GLU A 206 -5.67 6.72 -16.02
N LEU A 207 -5.99 7.10 -14.80
CA LEU A 207 -6.23 6.14 -13.72
C LEU A 207 -7.56 5.39 -13.88
N GLN A 208 -8.59 6.04 -14.42
CA GLN A 208 -9.83 5.36 -14.79
C GLN A 208 -9.57 4.29 -15.85
N TRP A 209 -8.77 4.62 -16.87
CA TRP A 209 -8.37 3.65 -17.88
C TRP A 209 -7.66 2.45 -17.25
N LEU A 210 -6.73 2.69 -16.32
CA LEU A 210 -5.99 1.63 -15.64
C LEU A 210 -6.94 0.68 -14.87
N LEU A 211 -7.89 1.22 -14.12
CA LEU A 211 -8.85 0.41 -13.37
C LEU A 211 -9.81 -0.38 -14.27
N GLN A 212 -10.04 0.10 -15.50
CA GLN A 212 -10.86 -0.62 -16.48
C GLN A 212 -10.19 -1.85 -17.04
N GLN A 213 -8.86 -1.98 -16.91
CA GLN A 213 -8.13 -3.12 -17.44
C GLN A 213 -8.41 -4.42 -16.69
N SER A 214 -8.85 -4.34 -15.43
CA SER A 214 -9.24 -5.51 -14.64
C SER A 214 -10.13 -5.11 -13.48
N ASN A 215 -11.13 -5.95 -13.17
CA ASN A 215 -11.95 -5.77 -11.97
C ASN A 215 -11.19 -6.08 -10.66
N ARG A 216 -9.98 -6.64 -10.76
CA ARG A 216 -9.09 -6.92 -9.62
C ARG A 216 -8.24 -5.71 -9.22
N TYR A 217 -8.31 -4.61 -9.95
CA TYR A 217 -7.48 -3.42 -9.75
C TYR A 217 -8.18 -2.40 -8.86
N THR A 218 -7.45 -1.87 -7.91
CA THR A 218 -7.89 -0.79 -7.01
C THR A 218 -6.83 0.30 -6.94
N LEU A 219 -7.19 1.46 -6.42
CA LEU A 219 -6.27 2.55 -6.11
C LEU A 219 -6.11 2.71 -4.60
N THR A 220 -4.91 3.04 -4.17
CA THR A 220 -4.65 3.52 -2.81
C THR A 220 -4.11 4.95 -2.91
N ILE A 221 -4.95 5.91 -2.55
CA ILE A 221 -4.60 7.33 -2.57
C ILE A 221 -3.80 7.63 -1.30
N TRP A 222 -2.58 8.16 -1.46
CA TRP A 222 -1.76 8.51 -0.31
C TRP A 222 -1.26 9.94 -0.40
N THR A 223 -0.87 10.50 0.74
CA THR A 223 -0.34 11.85 0.82
C THR A 223 1.00 11.86 1.52
N GLY A 224 1.93 12.67 1.03
CA GLY A 224 3.16 12.97 1.72
C GLY A 224 2.91 14.02 2.81
N LYS A 225 3.74 14.00 3.85
CA LYS A 225 3.60 14.88 5.02
C LYS A 225 3.54 16.37 4.67
N HIS A 226 4.25 16.78 3.61
CA HIS A 226 4.37 18.19 3.22
C HIS A 226 3.68 18.49 1.88
N ASP A 227 2.86 17.58 1.37
CA ASP A 227 2.15 17.77 0.12
C ASP A 227 1.09 18.88 0.26
N ASN A 228 1.00 19.70 -0.78
CA ASN A 228 -0.03 20.73 -0.84
C ASN A 228 -1.18 20.28 -1.73
N TYR A 229 -2.27 19.92 -1.11
CA TYR A 229 -3.52 19.52 -1.75
C TYR A 229 -4.70 19.98 -0.88
N SER A 230 -5.88 20.02 -1.45
CA SER A 230 -7.08 20.41 -0.71
C SER A 230 -8.01 19.22 -0.48
N VAL A 231 -8.88 19.32 0.52
CA VAL A 231 -9.95 18.34 0.73
C VAL A 231 -10.85 18.27 -0.50
N GLN A 232 -11.05 19.40 -1.20
CA GLN A 232 -11.82 19.44 -2.44
C GLN A 232 -11.20 18.54 -3.52
N ASP A 233 -9.88 18.47 -3.61
CA ASP A 233 -9.20 17.55 -4.53
C ASP A 233 -9.54 16.09 -4.21
N LEU A 234 -9.57 15.73 -2.94
CA LEU A 234 -9.96 14.39 -2.49
C LEU A 234 -11.43 14.09 -2.81
N LEU A 235 -12.31 15.06 -2.68
CA LEU A 235 -13.73 14.92 -3.03
C LEU A 235 -13.92 14.70 -4.52
N VAL A 236 -13.18 15.41 -5.36
CA VAL A 236 -13.19 15.20 -6.82
C VAL A 236 -12.73 13.80 -7.17
N ILE A 237 -11.66 13.31 -6.52
CA ILE A 237 -11.17 11.95 -6.71
C ILE A 237 -12.25 10.94 -6.32
N ARG A 238 -12.90 11.15 -5.18
CA ARG A 238 -13.94 10.25 -4.69
C ARG A 238 -15.13 10.13 -5.65
N GLU A 239 -15.55 11.25 -6.25
CA GLU A 239 -16.64 11.26 -7.23
C GLU A 239 -16.28 10.61 -8.57
N SER A 240 -15.00 10.42 -8.83
CA SER A 240 -14.48 9.94 -10.13
C SER A 240 -14.34 8.43 -10.21
N PHE A 241 -14.46 7.71 -9.10
CA PHE A 241 -14.24 6.26 -9.03
C PHE A 241 -15.31 5.58 -8.19
N ASP A 242 -15.50 4.28 -8.42
CA ASP A 242 -16.30 3.42 -7.56
C ASP A 242 -15.71 3.40 -6.14
N LYS A 243 -16.56 3.63 -5.14
CA LYS A 243 -16.15 3.72 -3.73
C LYS A 243 -15.52 2.43 -3.21
N SER A 244 -15.87 1.29 -3.76
CA SER A 244 -15.30 -0.01 -3.37
C SER A 244 -13.91 -0.27 -3.96
N ARG A 245 -13.43 0.61 -4.85
CA ARG A 245 -12.18 0.41 -5.57
C ARG A 245 -11.10 1.42 -5.22
N VAL A 246 -11.32 2.28 -4.22
CA VAL A 246 -10.35 3.31 -3.82
C VAL A 246 -10.20 3.35 -2.31
N PHE A 247 -8.96 3.26 -1.85
CA PHE A 247 -8.56 3.38 -0.46
C PHE A 247 -7.82 4.70 -0.24
N TYR A 248 -7.84 5.21 0.99
CA TYR A 248 -7.31 6.55 1.30
C TYR A 248 -6.39 6.50 2.52
N ASP A 249 -5.08 6.56 2.28
CA ASP A 249 -4.05 6.69 3.30
C ASP A 249 -3.61 8.16 3.37
N ILE A 250 -4.42 8.96 4.03
CA ILE A 250 -4.28 10.42 4.09
C ILE A 250 -3.66 10.82 5.42
N SER A 251 -2.61 11.63 5.37
CA SER A 251 -1.92 12.11 6.57
C SER A 251 -2.52 13.38 7.14
N GLY A 252 -2.36 13.56 8.45
CA GLY A 252 -2.66 14.81 9.14
C GLY A 252 -4.13 15.11 9.31
N SER A 253 -4.42 16.41 9.53
CA SER A 253 -5.78 16.90 9.77
C SER A 253 -6.71 16.79 8.56
N GLN A 254 -6.17 16.71 7.36
CA GLN A 254 -6.96 16.57 6.14
C GLN A 254 -7.70 15.25 6.09
N ASP A 255 -7.22 14.20 6.73
CA ASP A 255 -7.95 12.95 6.84
C ASP A 255 -9.28 13.16 7.60
N LEU A 256 -9.24 13.86 8.73
CA LEU A 256 -10.44 14.16 9.50
C LEU A 256 -11.43 15.04 8.72
N GLU A 257 -10.93 16.08 8.05
CA GLU A 257 -11.76 16.95 7.22
C GLU A 257 -12.41 16.20 6.06
N PHE A 258 -11.65 15.34 5.39
CA PHE A 258 -12.14 14.51 4.29
C PHE A 258 -13.24 13.55 4.79
N ARG A 259 -12.99 12.83 5.87
CA ARG A 259 -13.96 11.88 6.43
C ARG A 259 -15.23 12.60 6.87
N LYS A 260 -15.11 13.74 7.53
CA LYS A 260 -16.25 14.56 7.91
C LYS A 260 -17.05 15.02 6.69
N ALA A 261 -16.37 15.45 5.63
CA ALA A 261 -17.02 15.92 4.40
C ALA A 261 -17.83 14.83 3.69
N ILE A 262 -17.46 13.57 3.83
CA ILE A 262 -18.15 12.43 3.21
C ILE A 262 -19.06 11.67 4.19
N GLY A 263 -19.23 12.17 5.41
CA GLY A 263 -20.15 11.63 6.40
C GLY A 263 -19.62 10.44 7.22
N LEU A 264 -18.32 10.31 7.31
CA LEU A 264 -17.67 9.23 8.08
C LEU A 264 -17.05 9.72 9.40
#